data_527ac7eca2e69aa4d59f846b1a4eaae2
#
_entry.id   527ac7eca2e69aa4d59f846b1a4eaae2
#
_cell.length_a   1.000
_cell.length_b   1.000
_cell.length_c   1.000
_cell.angle_alpha   90.00
_cell.angle_beta   90.00
_cell.angle_gamma   90.00
#
_symmetry.space_group_name_H-M   'P 1'
#
loop_
_entity.id
_entity.type
_entity.pdbx_description
1 polymer ?
#
loop_
_entity_poly.entity_id
_entity_poly.type
_entity_poly.pdbx_seq_one_letter_code
_entity_poly.pdbx_strand_id
1 'polypeptide(L)'
;MKEFDIEERVEKARRLFKEGGYNCCQAVVLAYNDLFGMDDATAAAIASGFGGGMGRMREVCGSVSGMTILAGFISPASDPKVKADRTANYALVQELAGEFRKKNGSIICKELLGLVPMGSSQSVPAESPEPSDRTAEYYKKRPCEELVGISARIVGEKILQLVNNL
;
A
#
# COMPACT_ATOMS: atom_id res chain seq x y z
N MET A 1 -22.18 -0.23 0.56
CA MET A 1 -20.87 -0.06 1.25
C MET A 1 -21.08 0.91 2.40
N LYS A 2 -20.36 0.76 3.52
CA LYS A 2 -20.47 1.72 4.64
C LYS A 2 -19.94 3.08 4.19
N GLU A 3 -20.60 4.15 4.62
CA GLU A 3 -20.05 5.50 4.47
C GLU A 3 -18.73 5.62 5.25
N PHE A 4 -17.78 6.34 4.70
CA PHE A 4 -16.50 6.59 5.36
C PHE A 4 -15.94 7.96 4.94
N ASP A 5 -15.16 8.55 5.81
CA ASP A 5 -14.40 9.78 5.55
C ASP A 5 -12.97 9.44 5.12
N ILE A 6 -12.51 10.04 4.01
CA ILE A 6 -11.15 9.78 3.49
C ILE A 6 -10.09 10.26 4.48
N GLU A 7 -10.27 11.43 5.10
CA GLU A 7 -9.28 11.97 6.03
C GLU A 7 -9.13 11.09 7.26
N GLU A 8 -10.22 10.57 7.78
CA GLU A 8 -10.19 9.60 8.89
C GLU A 8 -9.43 8.32 8.50
N ARG A 9 -9.60 7.84 7.28
CA ARG A 9 -8.88 6.65 6.77
C ARG A 9 -7.40 6.92 6.57
N VAL A 10 -7.05 8.09 6.04
CA VAL A 10 -5.66 8.53 5.89
C VAL A 10 -4.97 8.60 7.25
N GLU A 11 -5.60 9.26 8.23
CA GLU A 11 -5.06 9.35 9.59
C GLU A 11 -5.00 8.00 10.30
N LYS A 12 -5.99 7.12 10.08
CA LYS A 12 -5.95 5.73 10.58
C LYS A 12 -4.72 4.99 10.03
N ALA A 13 -4.46 5.06 8.73
CA ALA A 13 -3.31 4.41 8.11
C ALA A 13 -1.98 4.94 8.68
N ARG A 14 -1.85 6.26 8.82
CA ARG A 14 -0.66 6.89 9.40
C ARG A 14 -0.41 6.46 10.84
N ARG A 15 -1.45 6.45 11.68
CA ARG A 15 -1.35 6.01 13.08
C ARG A 15 -0.98 4.53 13.17
N LEU A 16 -1.57 3.66 12.35
CA LEU A 16 -1.24 2.24 12.32
C LEU A 16 0.24 2.02 12.00
N PHE A 17 0.80 2.79 11.09
CA PHE A 17 2.22 2.74 10.76
C PHE A 17 3.09 3.30 11.89
N LYS A 18 2.82 4.52 12.34
CA LYS A 18 3.68 5.27 13.27
C LYS A 18 3.55 4.84 14.72
N GLU A 19 2.34 4.63 15.19
CA GLU A 19 2.04 4.31 16.58
C GLU A 19 1.77 2.83 16.78
N GLY A 20 1.09 2.19 15.83
CA GLY A 20 0.72 0.78 15.88
C GLY A 20 1.87 -0.19 15.55
N GLY A 21 2.95 0.29 14.94
CA GLY A 21 4.11 -0.53 14.57
C GLY A 21 3.88 -1.46 13.37
N TYR A 22 2.76 -1.33 12.67
CA TYR A 22 2.50 -2.08 11.45
C TYR A 22 3.42 -1.63 10.30
N ASN A 23 3.74 -2.54 9.37
CA ASN A 23 4.47 -2.13 8.17
C ASN A 23 3.59 -1.33 7.20
N CYS A 24 4.21 -0.77 6.16
CA CYS A 24 3.50 0.11 5.21
C CYS A 24 2.33 -0.59 4.50
N CYS A 25 2.46 -1.86 4.15
CA CYS A 25 1.38 -2.62 3.51
C CYS A 25 0.24 -2.89 4.48
N GLN A 26 0.56 -3.36 5.68
CA GLN A 26 -0.42 -3.61 6.74
C GLN A 26 -1.22 -2.36 7.08
N ALA A 27 -0.56 -1.22 7.22
CA ALA A 27 -1.21 0.04 7.57
C ALA A 27 -2.25 0.47 6.51
N VAL A 28 -1.94 0.32 5.23
CA VAL A 28 -2.88 0.65 4.15
C VAL A 28 -4.06 -0.33 4.12
N VAL A 29 -3.80 -1.64 4.23
CA VAL A 29 -4.86 -2.66 4.20
C VAL A 29 -5.79 -2.53 5.40
N LEU A 30 -5.24 -2.37 6.60
CA LEU A 30 -6.01 -2.21 7.84
C LEU A 30 -6.80 -0.88 7.90
N ALA A 31 -6.46 0.09 7.08
CA ALA A 31 -7.25 1.31 6.97
C ALA A 31 -8.63 1.06 6.34
N TYR A 32 -8.78 0.01 5.52
CA TYR A 32 -9.97 -0.25 4.71
C TYR A 32 -10.55 -1.67 4.82
N ASN A 33 -9.92 -2.58 5.55
CA ASN A 33 -10.33 -3.98 5.64
C ASN A 33 -11.79 -4.19 6.07
N ASP A 34 -12.29 -3.32 6.95
CA ASP A 34 -13.67 -3.34 7.46
C ASP A 34 -14.73 -3.11 6.39
N LEU A 35 -14.39 -2.38 5.31
CA LEU A 35 -15.31 -2.15 4.18
C LEU A 35 -15.56 -3.43 3.37
N PHE A 36 -14.64 -4.37 3.45
CA PHE A 36 -14.67 -5.64 2.73
C PHE A 36 -14.96 -6.84 3.63
N GLY A 37 -15.32 -6.59 4.89
CA GLY A 37 -15.66 -7.65 5.84
C GLY A 37 -14.48 -8.53 6.25
N MET A 38 -13.25 -8.04 6.07
CA MET A 38 -12.04 -8.74 6.48
C MET A 38 -11.67 -8.33 7.92
N ASP A 39 -11.47 -9.31 8.80
CA ASP A 39 -11.03 -9.03 10.16
C ASP A 39 -9.56 -8.55 10.20
N ASP A 40 -9.20 -7.86 11.27
CA ASP A 40 -7.88 -7.24 11.41
C ASP A 40 -6.73 -8.24 11.41
N ALA A 41 -6.92 -9.42 12.02
CA ALA A 41 -5.87 -10.44 12.09
C ALA A 41 -5.58 -11.02 10.69
N THR A 42 -6.61 -11.32 9.93
CA THR A 42 -6.49 -11.79 8.54
C THR A 42 -5.85 -10.70 7.65
N ALA A 43 -6.31 -9.46 7.75
CA ALA A 43 -5.75 -8.33 7.01
C ALA A 43 -4.26 -8.13 7.31
N ALA A 44 -3.89 -8.14 8.58
CA ALA A 44 -2.49 -8.00 9.00
C ALA A 44 -1.62 -9.18 8.52
N ALA A 45 -2.14 -10.41 8.57
CA ALA A 45 -1.41 -11.60 8.14
C ALA A 45 -1.15 -11.59 6.63
N ILE A 46 -2.16 -11.30 5.80
CA ILE A 46 -2.03 -11.22 4.33
C ILE A 46 -0.99 -10.15 3.93
N ALA A 47 -0.98 -9.02 4.61
CA ALA A 47 -0.12 -7.88 4.29
C ALA A 47 1.29 -7.97 4.91
N SER A 48 1.55 -8.92 5.80
CA SER A 48 2.77 -8.95 6.63
C SER A 48 4.08 -9.06 5.84
N GLY A 49 4.10 -9.82 4.74
CA GLY A 49 5.30 -10.07 3.95
C GLY A 49 5.73 -8.91 3.04
N PHE A 50 4.90 -7.89 2.87
CA PHE A 50 5.15 -6.82 1.90
C PHE A 50 5.87 -5.59 2.47
N GLY A 51 6.14 -5.56 3.77
CA GLY A 51 6.89 -4.48 4.40
C GLY A 51 8.32 -4.35 3.85
N GLY A 52 8.83 -3.12 3.79
CA GLY A 52 10.19 -2.86 3.33
C GLY A 52 10.43 -3.19 1.85
N GLY A 53 9.41 -3.09 1.02
CA GLY A 53 9.48 -3.46 -0.40
C GLY A 53 9.62 -4.96 -0.60
N MET A 54 8.69 -5.71 -0.03
CA MET A 54 8.62 -7.17 0.01
C MET A 54 9.77 -7.77 0.86
N GLY A 55 9.47 -7.95 2.17
CA GLY A 55 10.41 -8.59 3.11
C GLY A 55 11.78 -7.92 3.20
N ARG A 56 11.83 -6.58 3.12
CA ARG A 56 13.05 -5.74 3.12
C ARG A 56 13.95 -5.91 1.89
N MET A 57 13.44 -6.49 0.81
CA MET A 57 14.19 -6.57 -0.46
C MET A 57 14.21 -5.27 -1.25
N ARG A 58 13.52 -4.23 -0.78
CA ARG A 58 13.52 -2.88 -1.39
C ARG A 58 12.98 -2.84 -2.83
N GLU A 59 12.09 -3.76 -3.14
CA GLU A 59 11.36 -3.81 -4.41
C GLU A 59 10.13 -2.89 -4.38
N VAL A 60 8.95 -3.32 -4.77
CA VAL A 60 7.75 -2.48 -4.76
C VAL A 60 7.43 -1.98 -3.35
N CYS A 61 7.17 -0.69 -3.22
CA CYS A 61 6.77 -0.05 -1.96
C CYS A 61 5.58 -0.79 -1.31
N GLY A 62 5.70 -1.13 -0.02
CA GLY A 62 4.66 -1.85 0.71
C GLY A 62 3.31 -1.14 0.70
N SER A 63 3.30 0.20 0.69
CA SER A 63 2.03 0.95 0.61
C SER A 63 1.35 0.78 -0.76
N VAL A 64 2.11 0.64 -1.84
CA VAL A 64 1.58 0.29 -3.18
C VAL A 64 1.07 -1.15 -3.19
N SER A 65 1.80 -2.08 -2.58
CA SER A 65 1.34 -3.47 -2.41
C SER A 65 0.03 -3.54 -1.62
N GLY A 66 -0.15 -2.69 -0.60
CA GLY A 66 -1.39 -2.55 0.15
C GLY A 66 -2.57 -2.11 -0.72
N MET A 67 -2.35 -1.13 -1.59
CA MET A 67 -3.36 -0.73 -2.60
C MET A 67 -3.69 -1.88 -3.55
N THR A 68 -2.71 -2.67 -3.94
CA THR A 68 -2.90 -3.85 -4.83
C THR A 68 -3.74 -4.93 -4.16
N ILE A 69 -3.53 -5.20 -2.87
CA ILE A 69 -4.36 -6.14 -2.10
C ILE A 69 -5.81 -5.64 -2.07
N LEU A 70 -6.03 -4.36 -1.76
CA LEU A 70 -7.37 -3.76 -1.72
C LEU A 70 -8.03 -3.75 -3.11
N ALA A 71 -7.26 -3.56 -4.18
CA ALA A 71 -7.76 -3.67 -5.55
C ALA A 71 -8.38 -5.04 -5.84
N GLY A 72 -7.87 -6.11 -5.23
CA GLY A 72 -8.44 -7.45 -5.34
C GLY A 72 -9.85 -7.56 -4.76
N PHE A 73 -10.19 -6.76 -3.75
CA PHE A 73 -11.54 -6.69 -3.18
C PHE A 73 -12.45 -5.70 -3.94
N ILE A 74 -11.87 -4.63 -4.49
CA ILE A 74 -12.62 -3.62 -5.27
C ILE A 74 -13.03 -4.18 -6.63
N SER A 75 -12.14 -4.90 -7.29
CA SER A 75 -12.33 -5.50 -8.61
C SER A 75 -11.85 -6.96 -8.58
N PRO A 76 -12.66 -7.87 -7.96
CA PRO A 76 -12.21 -9.25 -7.77
C PRO A 76 -12.10 -10.01 -9.10
N ALA A 77 -11.08 -10.86 -9.21
CA ALA A 77 -10.82 -11.74 -10.34
C ALA A 77 -10.61 -13.17 -9.84
N SER A 78 -11.59 -13.68 -9.10
CA SER A 78 -11.51 -14.97 -8.39
C SER A 78 -11.74 -16.19 -9.28
N ASP A 79 -12.46 -16.03 -10.40
CA ASP A 79 -12.64 -17.12 -11.37
C ASP A 79 -11.54 -17.03 -12.45
N PRO A 80 -10.62 -18.02 -12.52
CA PRO A 80 -9.53 -18.00 -13.50
C PRO A 80 -10.01 -18.11 -14.95
N LYS A 81 -11.25 -18.54 -15.17
CA LYS A 81 -11.86 -18.68 -16.50
C LYS A 81 -12.38 -17.35 -17.05
N VAL A 82 -12.61 -16.37 -16.20
CA VAL A 82 -13.15 -15.06 -16.59
C VAL A 82 -11.98 -14.07 -16.84
N LYS A 83 -11.50 -14.04 -18.07
CA LYS A 83 -10.40 -13.14 -18.47
C LYS A 83 -10.74 -11.68 -18.28
N ALA A 84 -12.01 -11.28 -18.47
CA ALA A 84 -12.44 -9.90 -18.32
C ALA A 84 -12.22 -9.36 -16.91
N ASP A 85 -12.51 -10.16 -15.87
CA ASP A 85 -12.32 -9.76 -14.47
C ASP A 85 -10.84 -9.52 -14.16
N ARG A 86 -9.97 -10.41 -14.65
CA ARG A 86 -8.53 -10.26 -14.49
C ARG A 86 -8.01 -9.01 -15.20
N THR A 87 -8.55 -8.73 -16.39
CA THR A 87 -8.20 -7.51 -17.12
C THR A 87 -8.61 -6.26 -16.35
N ALA A 88 -9.82 -6.23 -15.80
CA ALA A 88 -10.31 -5.12 -14.99
C ALA A 88 -9.48 -4.93 -13.71
N ASN A 89 -9.17 -6.02 -13.02
CA ASN A 89 -8.32 -5.98 -11.82
C ASN A 89 -6.92 -5.41 -12.12
N TYR A 90 -6.26 -5.90 -13.16
CA TYR A 90 -4.92 -5.41 -13.55
C TYR A 90 -4.95 -3.95 -13.97
N ALA A 91 -5.99 -3.52 -14.69
CA ALA A 91 -6.16 -2.12 -15.05
C ALA A 91 -6.30 -1.23 -13.80
N LEU A 92 -7.07 -1.66 -12.81
CA LEU A 92 -7.19 -0.94 -11.53
C LEU A 92 -5.84 -0.86 -10.79
N VAL A 93 -5.09 -1.96 -10.71
CA VAL A 93 -3.77 -1.95 -10.08
C VAL A 93 -2.82 -0.98 -10.79
N GLN A 94 -2.81 -0.97 -12.12
CA GLN A 94 -1.98 -0.05 -12.91
C GLN A 94 -2.39 1.41 -12.69
N GLU A 95 -3.68 1.69 -12.60
CA GLU A 95 -4.22 3.02 -12.30
C GLU A 95 -3.75 3.51 -10.93
N LEU A 96 -3.97 2.72 -9.86
CA LEU A 96 -3.58 3.09 -8.49
C LEU A 96 -2.07 3.30 -8.38
N ALA A 97 -1.27 2.39 -8.93
CA ALA A 97 0.19 2.51 -8.95
C ALA A 97 0.65 3.72 -9.78
N GLY A 98 -0.03 4.01 -10.88
CA GLY A 98 0.22 5.18 -11.71
C GLY A 98 -0.03 6.50 -10.99
N GLU A 99 -1.13 6.61 -10.24
CA GLU A 99 -1.42 7.79 -9.42
C GLU A 99 -0.37 7.98 -8.30
N PHE A 100 0.03 6.89 -7.65
CA PHE A 100 1.11 6.95 -6.67
C PHE A 100 2.43 7.41 -7.29
N ARG A 101 2.81 6.86 -8.45
CA ARG A 101 4.03 7.25 -9.19
C ARG A 101 4.01 8.72 -9.59
N LYS A 102 2.89 9.26 -10.06
CA LYS A 102 2.76 10.67 -10.40
C LYS A 102 3.04 11.59 -9.22
N LYS A 103 2.61 11.20 -8.02
CA LYS A 103 2.80 11.99 -6.79
C LYS A 103 4.21 11.86 -6.20
N ASN A 104 4.87 10.72 -6.37
CA ASN A 104 6.09 10.37 -5.62
C ASN A 104 7.31 10.08 -6.52
N GLY A 105 7.15 10.00 -7.84
CA GLY A 105 8.21 9.75 -8.81
C GLY A 105 8.52 8.28 -9.07
N SER A 106 8.16 7.37 -8.16
CA SER A 106 8.43 5.94 -8.26
C SER A 106 7.42 5.13 -7.46
N ILE A 107 7.38 3.83 -7.69
CA ILE A 107 6.70 2.84 -6.84
C ILE A 107 7.70 1.90 -6.15
N ILE A 108 8.99 2.12 -6.34
CA ILE A 108 10.06 1.21 -5.90
C ILE A 108 10.67 1.68 -4.58
N CYS A 109 10.69 0.80 -3.59
CA CYS A 109 11.11 1.11 -2.22
C CYS A 109 12.51 1.73 -2.16
N LYS A 110 13.51 1.12 -2.81
CA LYS A 110 14.89 1.64 -2.81
C LYS A 110 15.03 3.03 -3.41
N GLU A 111 14.23 3.35 -4.42
CA GLU A 111 14.21 4.69 -5.02
C GLU A 111 13.53 5.70 -4.09
N LEU A 112 12.38 5.34 -3.52
CA LEU A 112 11.63 6.19 -2.59
C LEU A 112 12.40 6.48 -1.30
N LEU A 113 13.23 5.53 -0.84
CA LEU A 113 14.12 5.71 0.32
C LEU A 113 15.43 6.44 -0.01
N GLY A 114 15.68 6.76 -1.27
CA GLY A 114 16.93 7.41 -1.70
C GLY A 114 18.16 6.52 -1.63
N LEU A 115 17.98 5.20 -1.61
CA LEU A 115 19.11 4.23 -1.61
C LEU A 115 19.75 4.12 -2.99
N VAL A 116 19.00 4.41 -4.03
CA VAL A 116 19.45 4.50 -5.42
C VAL A 116 18.76 5.69 -6.09
N PRO A 117 19.31 6.25 -7.19
CA PRO A 117 18.64 7.33 -7.94
C PRO A 117 17.29 6.88 -8.51
N MET A 118 16.33 7.80 -8.61
CA MET A 118 15.04 7.56 -9.26
C MET A 118 15.23 7.06 -10.70
N GLY A 119 14.47 6.01 -11.07
CA GLY A 119 14.56 5.37 -12.38
C GLY A 119 15.82 4.53 -12.59
N SER A 120 16.62 4.34 -11.54
CA SER A 120 17.83 3.51 -11.60
C SER A 120 17.49 2.02 -11.65
N SER A 121 18.24 1.26 -12.46
CA SER A 121 18.20 -0.20 -12.45
C SER A 121 19.18 -0.83 -11.44
N GLN A 122 19.86 -0.02 -10.63
CA GLN A 122 20.81 -0.49 -9.65
C GLN A 122 20.15 -1.38 -8.59
N SER A 123 20.85 -2.42 -8.18
CA SER A 123 20.48 -3.24 -7.02
C SER A 123 21.02 -2.61 -5.74
N VAL A 124 20.41 -2.96 -4.62
CA VAL A 124 20.95 -2.66 -3.29
C VAL A 124 21.52 -3.92 -2.66
N PRO A 125 22.50 -3.83 -1.75
CA PRO A 125 22.98 -4.98 -1.00
C PRO A 125 21.83 -5.67 -0.25
N ALA A 126 21.92 -6.99 -0.12
CA ALA A 126 20.96 -7.74 0.67
C ALA A 126 20.96 -7.26 2.12
N GLU A 127 19.77 -7.02 2.66
CA GLU A 127 19.60 -6.60 4.06
C GLU A 127 19.26 -7.82 4.93
N SER A 128 19.57 -7.71 6.23
CA SER A 128 19.09 -8.65 7.24
C SER A 128 17.55 -8.70 7.23
N PRO A 129 16.93 -9.87 7.48
CA PRO A 129 15.49 -9.96 7.65
C PRO A 129 14.98 -9.28 8.93
N GLU A 130 15.88 -8.91 9.86
CA GLU A 130 15.50 -8.22 11.10
C GLU A 130 14.99 -6.81 10.81
N PRO A 131 13.75 -6.48 11.24
CA PRO A 131 13.21 -5.13 11.08
C PRO A 131 14.04 -4.10 11.84
N SER A 132 14.14 -2.89 11.27
CA SER A 132 14.77 -1.77 11.95
C SER A 132 13.94 -1.32 13.16
N ASP A 133 14.62 -0.89 14.23
CA ASP A 133 13.95 -0.30 15.38
C ASP A 133 13.19 0.97 14.98
N ARG A 134 11.98 1.10 15.50
CA ARG A 134 11.06 2.22 15.21
C ARG A 134 11.36 3.40 16.15
N THR A 135 12.51 4.05 15.95
CA THR A 135 12.95 5.22 16.71
C THR A 135 12.43 6.52 16.10
N ALA A 136 12.50 7.63 16.84
CA ALA A 136 12.16 8.96 16.30
C ALA A 136 13.01 9.29 15.07
N GLU A 137 14.28 8.90 15.05
CA GLU A 137 15.19 9.11 13.92
C GLU A 137 14.81 8.27 12.70
N TYR A 138 14.33 7.04 12.89
CA TYR A 138 13.79 6.20 11.83
C TYR A 138 12.68 6.93 11.06
N TYR A 139 11.70 7.50 11.78
CA TYR A 139 10.58 8.21 11.17
C TYR A 139 10.99 9.52 10.50
N LYS A 140 11.99 10.24 11.05
CA LYS A 140 12.52 11.47 10.43
C LYS A 140 13.21 11.23 9.11
N LYS A 141 13.91 10.12 8.96
CA LYS A 141 14.72 9.80 7.77
C LYS A 141 13.94 9.17 6.64
N ARG A 142 12.71 8.68 6.90
CA ARG A 142 11.94 7.89 5.94
C ARG A 142 10.62 8.57 5.58
N PRO A 143 10.26 8.60 4.29
CA PRO A 143 8.98 9.16 3.85
C PRO A 143 7.80 8.19 4.05
N CYS A 144 7.98 7.04 4.69
CA CYS A 144 7.03 5.94 4.71
C CYS A 144 5.67 6.30 5.30
N GLU A 145 5.63 7.11 6.39
CA GLU A 145 4.37 7.58 6.97
C GLU A 145 3.55 8.40 5.96
N GLU A 146 4.22 9.29 5.24
CA GLU A 146 3.58 10.10 4.20
C GLU A 146 3.12 9.24 3.03
N LEU A 147 3.94 8.30 2.58
CA LEU A 147 3.60 7.38 1.49
C LEU A 147 2.40 6.50 1.83
N VAL A 148 2.31 6.04 3.08
CA VAL A 148 1.15 5.30 3.61
C VAL A 148 -0.12 6.16 3.55
N GLY A 149 -0.05 7.41 3.98
CA GLY A 149 -1.17 8.35 3.91
C GLY A 149 -1.61 8.63 2.47
N ILE A 150 -0.67 8.83 1.56
CA ILE A 150 -0.94 9.04 0.13
C ILE A 150 -1.64 7.81 -0.47
N SER A 151 -1.16 6.61 -0.19
CA SER A 151 -1.77 5.37 -0.68
C SER A 151 -3.19 5.17 -0.14
N ALA A 152 -3.40 5.45 1.15
CA ALA A 152 -4.73 5.38 1.75
C ALA A 152 -5.69 6.37 1.07
N ARG A 153 -5.24 7.58 0.76
CA ARG A 153 -6.05 8.58 0.04
C ARG A 153 -6.42 8.11 -1.37
N ILE A 154 -5.45 7.64 -2.14
CA ILE A 154 -5.68 7.14 -3.51
C ILE A 154 -6.74 6.05 -3.54
N VAL A 155 -6.66 5.09 -2.62
CA VAL A 155 -7.66 4.01 -2.49
C VAL A 155 -9.02 4.58 -2.10
N GLY A 156 -9.07 5.47 -1.11
CA GLY A 156 -10.32 6.07 -0.64
C GLY A 156 -11.06 6.84 -1.74
N GLU A 157 -10.33 7.67 -2.48
CA GLU A 157 -10.86 8.41 -3.63
C GLU A 157 -11.40 7.46 -4.70
N LYS A 158 -10.68 6.37 -4.99
CA LYS A 158 -11.14 5.36 -5.95
C LYS A 158 -12.41 4.64 -5.50
N ILE A 159 -12.49 4.24 -4.25
CA ILE A 159 -13.70 3.60 -3.70
C ILE A 159 -14.90 4.54 -3.80
N LEU A 160 -14.75 5.81 -3.40
CA LEU A 160 -15.85 6.79 -3.49
C LEU A 160 -16.27 7.06 -4.94
N GLN A 161 -15.31 7.15 -5.87
CA GLN A 161 -15.61 7.31 -7.29
C GLN A 161 -16.46 6.16 -7.82
N LEU A 162 -16.15 4.92 -7.45
CA LEU A 162 -16.90 3.75 -7.89
C LEU A 162 -18.28 3.67 -7.27
N VAL A 163 -18.42 4.04 -5.99
CA VAL A 163 -19.73 4.09 -5.31
C VAL A 163 -20.63 5.16 -5.89
N ASN A 164 -20.11 6.33 -6.24
CA ASN A 164 -20.87 7.44 -6.79
C ASN A 164 -21.30 7.21 -8.26
N ASN A 165 -20.69 6.24 -8.94
CA ASN A 165 -21.02 5.87 -10.32
C ASN A 165 -22.02 4.70 -10.42
N LEU A 166 -22.50 4.17 -9.28
CA LEU A 166 -23.54 3.16 -9.17
C LEU A 166 -24.92 3.78 -9.00
#